data_1d4e79c26faa143b81a1e3d544d9bed7
#
_entry.id   1d4e79c26faa143b81a1e3d544d9bed7
#
_cell.length_a   1.000
_cell.length_b   1.000
_cell.length_c   1.000
_cell.angle_alpha   90.00
_cell.angle_beta   90.00
_cell.angle_gamma   90.00
#
_symmetry.space_group_name_H-M   'P 1'
#
loop_
_entity.id
_entity.type
_entity.pdbx_description
1 polymer ?
#
loop_
_entity_poly.entity_id
_entity_poly.type
_entity_poly.pdbx_seq_one_letter_code
_entity_poly.pdbx_strand_id
1 'polypeptide(L)'
;MRRNVKKALCAAVTAASLALSSCGLEFETIEESHRQIYLPQVIYFSWWGNEIRSDYTVQGMKEYEKAEQQVDIRPLTSDYTGYKENLDALITCRKEPDLMTIDSAWLTEYSPDGAGFCDLNEFSDIIDLANFSEQELACGTVNGRLNALPVSLNAMSFYYNKKLLDDHGLTVPETWDDLFDCAKELSKYDIYVLESSDRHYLKLLTAHEEQLSGKKSFGSQGFDASNVVSMMYFYKKLIDSKVIPMSEFEKSDFLDKKSAGEMMWVSDAQYYVSPLEEKGGEVVVGKYPQMESSKRFGWYLKPTSLYAISKHSENQRETARFLDYLVNSSRMAELQGIEKGVPLSRSALETLSGKGMLTGVPYQASRMIEDNSEQLELMPSQLEELDRVNCFFEYFDLYYYGRLSIEEAAYSFTRKYPFTETAEAQ
;
A
#
# COMPACT_ATOMS: atom_id res chain seq x y z
N MET A 1 -40.23 -30.32 -7.06
CA MET A 1 -40.31 -31.06 -8.32
C MET A 1 -39.01 -31.75 -8.76
N ARG A 2 -37.81 -31.22 -8.49
CA ARG A 2 -36.51 -31.84 -8.89
C ARG A 2 -36.11 -33.11 -8.11
N ARG A 3 -36.63 -33.32 -6.91
CA ARG A 3 -36.26 -34.49 -6.05
C ARG A 3 -36.96 -35.79 -6.48
N ASN A 4 -38.09 -35.70 -7.16
CA ASN A 4 -38.85 -36.87 -7.61
C ASN A 4 -38.41 -37.41 -8.97
N VAL A 5 -37.75 -36.57 -9.80
CA VAL A 5 -37.22 -36.99 -11.11
C VAL A 5 -35.99 -37.90 -10.94
N LYS A 6 -35.13 -37.61 -9.94
CA LYS A 6 -33.95 -38.46 -9.66
C LYS A 6 -34.30 -39.85 -9.13
N LYS A 7 -35.39 -39.97 -8.36
CA LYS A 7 -35.85 -41.27 -7.88
C LYS A 7 -36.53 -42.11 -8.98
N ALA A 8 -37.19 -41.46 -9.93
CA ALA A 8 -37.79 -42.16 -11.08
C ALA A 8 -36.73 -42.66 -12.07
N LEU A 9 -35.61 -41.93 -12.25
CA LEU A 9 -34.49 -42.36 -13.11
C LEU A 9 -33.76 -43.58 -12.54
N CYS A 10 -33.48 -43.60 -11.24
CA CYS A 10 -32.85 -44.75 -10.60
C CYS A 10 -33.73 -46.03 -10.60
N ALA A 11 -35.05 -45.88 -10.49
CA ALA A 11 -36.00 -47.01 -10.57
C ALA A 11 -36.10 -47.60 -11.97
N ALA A 12 -35.98 -46.78 -13.01
CA ALA A 12 -36.02 -47.21 -14.42
C ALA A 12 -34.77 -47.99 -14.85
N VAL A 13 -33.58 -47.59 -14.32
CA VAL A 13 -32.31 -48.27 -14.64
C VAL A 13 -32.27 -49.66 -13.96
N THR A 14 -32.76 -49.79 -12.71
CA THR A 14 -32.83 -51.07 -12.01
C THR A 14 -33.88 -52.05 -12.61
N ALA A 15 -34.95 -51.55 -13.18
CA ALA A 15 -35.94 -52.41 -13.86
C ALA A 15 -35.46 -52.93 -15.23
N ALA A 16 -34.64 -52.12 -15.95
CA ALA A 16 -34.05 -52.55 -17.22
C ALA A 16 -32.96 -53.64 -17.07
N SER A 17 -32.21 -53.60 -15.97
CA SER A 17 -31.17 -54.62 -15.69
C SER A 17 -31.75 -55.99 -15.30
N LEU A 18 -32.97 -56.08 -14.74
CA LEU A 18 -33.61 -57.33 -14.40
C LEU A 18 -34.32 -58.02 -15.59
N ALA A 19 -34.62 -57.27 -16.68
CA ALA A 19 -35.27 -57.82 -17.87
C ALA A 19 -34.30 -58.43 -18.91
N LEU A 20 -33.02 -58.18 -18.80
CA LEU A 20 -31.99 -58.64 -19.74
C LEU A 20 -31.22 -59.91 -19.28
N SER A 21 -31.51 -60.39 -18.10
CA SER A 21 -30.86 -61.60 -17.54
C SER A 21 -31.34 -62.93 -18.13
N SER A 22 -32.31 -62.92 -19.07
CA SER A 22 -32.88 -64.15 -19.67
C SER A 22 -32.32 -64.51 -21.06
N CYS A 23 -31.40 -63.75 -21.59
CA CYS A 23 -30.86 -63.94 -22.94
C CYS A 23 -29.33 -64.16 -22.94
N GLY A 24 -28.78 -65.04 -22.16
CA GLY A 24 -27.43 -65.59 -22.34
C GLY A 24 -26.33 -64.75 -22.99
N LEU A 25 -26.36 -63.42 -22.90
CA LEU A 25 -25.30 -62.52 -23.30
C LEU A 25 -24.48 -62.13 -22.07
N GLU A 26 -23.29 -62.60 -21.96
CA GLU A 26 -22.29 -62.11 -21.02
C GLU A 26 -21.94 -60.65 -21.46
N PHE A 27 -22.48 -59.68 -20.72
CA PHE A 27 -21.99 -58.30 -20.80
C PHE A 27 -20.74 -58.21 -19.87
N GLU A 28 -19.60 -57.92 -20.49
CA GLU A 28 -18.45 -57.40 -19.69
C GLU A 28 -18.91 -56.23 -18.87
N THR A 29 -18.83 -56.38 -17.56
CA THR A 29 -19.05 -55.25 -16.63
C THR A 29 -17.96 -54.24 -16.88
N ILE A 30 -18.30 -53.17 -17.61
CA ILE A 30 -17.48 -51.96 -17.60
C ILE A 30 -17.48 -51.51 -16.14
N GLU A 31 -16.36 -51.63 -15.48
CA GLU A 31 -16.12 -50.90 -14.22
C GLU A 31 -16.36 -49.43 -14.52
N GLU A 32 -17.55 -48.92 -14.15
CA GLU A 32 -17.76 -47.49 -14.05
C GLU A 32 -16.73 -46.99 -13.03
N SER A 33 -15.58 -46.56 -13.51
CA SER A 33 -14.72 -45.73 -12.73
C SER A 33 -15.58 -44.53 -12.33
N HIS A 34 -16.00 -44.48 -11.08
CA HIS A 34 -16.67 -43.33 -10.49
C HIS A 34 -15.66 -42.19 -10.55
N ARG A 35 -15.58 -41.50 -11.69
CA ARG A 35 -15.00 -40.16 -11.75
C ARG A 35 -15.88 -39.31 -10.87
N GLN A 36 -15.49 -39.18 -9.62
CA GLN A 36 -16.05 -38.19 -8.73
C GLN A 36 -15.79 -36.85 -9.42
N ILE A 37 -16.84 -36.26 -10.00
CA ILE A 37 -16.77 -34.94 -10.60
C ILE A 37 -16.65 -33.98 -9.40
N TYR A 38 -15.43 -33.63 -9.04
CA TYR A 38 -15.19 -32.56 -8.13
C TYR A 38 -15.47 -31.26 -8.88
N LEU A 39 -16.50 -30.54 -8.45
CA LEU A 39 -16.67 -29.17 -8.88
C LEU A 39 -15.53 -28.34 -8.28
N PRO A 40 -14.85 -27.51 -9.07
CA PRO A 40 -13.79 -26.68 -8.54
C PRO A 40 -14.33 -25.75 -7.45
N GLN A 41 -13.52 -25.50 -6.45
CA GLN A 41 -13.80 -24.48 -5.44
C GLN A 41 -13.61 -23.11 -6.10
N VAL A 42 -14.64 -22.29 -6.06
CA VAL A 42 -14.59 -20.95 -6.65
C VAL A 42 -14.11 -19.98 -5.59
N ILE A 43 -13.05 -19.24 -5.91
CA ILE A 43 -12.49 -18.17 -5.09
C ILE A 43 -12.64 -16.85 -5.82
N TYR A 44 -13.31 -15.88 -5.23
CA TYR A 44 -13.37 -14.52 -5.73
C TYR A 44 -12.22 -13.70 -5.17
N PHE A 45 -11.40 -13.12 -6.05
CA PHE A 45 -10.29 -12.26 -5.68
C PHE A 45 -10.49 -10.84 -6.22
N SER A 46 -10.45 -9.85 -5.33
CA SER A 46 -10.59 -8.45 -5.73
C SER A 46 -9.31 -7.64 -5.49
N TRP A 47 -9.00 -6.75 -6.45
CA TRP A 47 -7.91 -5.80 -6.35
C TRP A 47 -8.16 -4.54 -7.16
N TRP A 48 -7.42 -3.48 -6.84
CA TRP A 48 -7.37 -2.28 -7.68
C TRP A 48 -6.01 -2.17 -8.37
N GLY A 49 -5.98 -1.47 -9.50
CA GLY A 49 -4.73 -1.17 -10.18
C GLY A 49 -4.92 -0.89 -11.68
N ASN A 50 -3.79 -0.54 -12.29
CA ASN A 50 -3.71 -0.31 -13.73
C ASN A 50 -3.70 -1.66 -14.50
N GLU A 51 -3.66 -1.55 -15.83
CA GLU A 51 -3.64 -2.69 -16.74
C GLU A 51 -2.45 -3.64 -16.47
N ILE A 52 -1.24 -3.10 -16.23
CA ILE A 52 -0.04 -3.89 -15.95
C ILE A 52 -0.24 -4.78 -14.71
N ARG A 53 -0.79 -4.19 -13.62
CA ARG A 53 -1.08 -4.94 -12.39
C ARG A 53 -2.13 -6.02 -12.61
N SER A 54 -3.12 -5.76 -13.42
CA SER A 54 -4.16 -6.73 -13.76
C SER A 54 -3.60 -7.87 -14.60
N ASP A 55 -2.76 -7.58 -15.59
CA ASP A 55 -2.20 -8.58 -16.50
C ASP A 55 -1.37 -9.63 -15.77
N TYR A 56 -0.37 -9.21 -14.97
CA TYR A 56 0.45 -10.19 -14.25
C TYR A 56 -0.33 -10.91 -13.15
N THR A 57 -1.31 -10.25 -12.51
CA THR A 57 -2.16 -10.89 -11.50
C THR A 57 -3.01 -11.99 -12.13
N VAL A 58 -3.68 -11.70 -13.26
CA VAL A 58 -4.47 -12.68 -14.02
C VAL A 58 -3.58 -13.80 -14.55
N GLN A 59 -2.36 -13.50 -14.99
CA GLN A 59 -1.41 -14.53 -15.39
C GLN A 59 -1.05 -15.45 -14.21
N GLY A 60 -0.75 -14.90 -13.03
CA GLY A 60 -0.46 -15.67 -11.82
C GLY A 60 -1.65 -16.56 -11.41
N MET A 61 -2.87 -16.04 -11.47
CA MET A 61 -4.10 -16.81 -11.20
C MET A 61 -4.20 -18.03 -12.13
N LYS A 62 -4.05 -17.83 -13.44
CA LYS A 62 -4.11 -18.93 -14.43
C LYS A 62 -3.02 -19.99 -14.23
N GLU A 63 -1.83 -19.57 -13.79
CA GLU A 63 -0.75 -20.50 -13.48
C GLU A 63 -1.03 -21.29 -12.20
N TYR A 64 -1.61 -20.65 -11.18
CA TYR A 64 -2.08 -21.30 -9.96
C TYR A 64 -3.20 -22.32 -10.26
N GLU A 65 -4.25 -21.94 -10.99
CA GLU A 65 -5.34 -22.84 -11.39
C GLU A 65 -4.85 -24.06 -12.20
N LYS A 66 -3.83 -23.86 -13.02
CA LYS A 66 -3.22 -24.96 -13.78
C LYS A 66 -2.49 -25.96 -12.88
N ALA A 67 -1.88 -25.48 -11.80
CA ALA A 67 -1.22 -26.32 -10.79
C ALA A 67 -2.26 -26.98 -9.87
N GLU A 68 -3.26 -26.22 -9.43
CA GLU A 68 -4.32 -26.61 -8.50
C GLU A 68 -5.65 -26.80 -9.27
N GLN A 69 -5.78 -27.93 -9.96
CA GLN A 69 -6.91 -28.21 -10.90
C GLN A 69 -8.32 -28.19 -10.26
N GLN A 70 -8.41 -28.10 -8.94
CA GLN A 70 -9.67 -28.09 -8.18
C GLN A 70 -10.12 -26.67 -7.80
N VAL A 71 -9.43 -25.63 -8.29
CA VAL A 71 -9.71 -24.22 -7.96
C VAL A 71 -10.08 -23.47 -9.23
N ASP A 72 -11.04 -22.56 -9.13
CA ASP A 72 -11.47 -21.60 -10.17
C ASP A 72 -11.43 -20.21 -9.53
N ILE A 73 -10.47 -19.36 -9.91
CA ILE A 73 -10.29 -18.03 -9.32
C ILE A 73 -10.99 -16.99 -10.22
N ARG A 74 -11.91 -16.26 -9.65
CA ARG A 74 -12.73 -15.25 -10.31
C ARG A 74 -12.23 -13.84 -9.99
N PRO A 75 -11.68 -13.09 -10.98
CA PRO A 75 -11.21 -11.73 -10.76
C PRO A 75 -12.38 -10.74 -10.60
N LEU A 76 -12.24 -9.81 -9.65
CA LEU A 76 -13.06 -8.64 -9.45
C LEU A 76 -12.15 -7.42 -9.36
N THR A 77 -11.88 -6.77 -10.48
CA THR A 77 -10.92 -5.65 -10.55
C THR A 77 -11.62 -4.35 -10.92
N SER A 78 -11.12 -3.25 -10.39
CA SER A 78 -11.51 -1.89 -10.77
C SER A 78 -10.36 -0.91 -10.54
N ASP A 79 -10.53 0.32 -11.03
CA ASP A 79 -9.64 1.42 -10.66
C ASP A 79 -9.76 1.73 -9.16
N TYR A 80 -8.74 2.36 -8.60
CA TYR A 80 -8.73 2.73 -7.17
C TYR A 80 -9.93 3.62 -6.79
N THR A 81 -10.29 4.55 -7.69
CA THR A 81 -11.49 5.37 -7.53
C THR A 81 -12.75 4.51 -7.64
N GLY A 82 -13.56 4.49 -6.59
CA GLY A 82 -14.79 3.68 -6.54
C GLY A 82 -14.58 2.22 -6.07
N TYR A 83 -13.33 1.75 -5.92
CA TYR A 83 -13.07 0.41 -5.39
C TYR A 83 -13.57 0.28 -3.94
N LYS A 84 -13.27 1.29 -3.10
CA LYS A 84 -13.70 1.29 -1.70
C LYS A 84 -15.22 1.25 -1.57
N GLU A 85 -15.94 2.11 -2.28
CA GLU A 85 -17.40 2.18 -2.24
C GLU A 85 -18.05 0.85 -2.68
N ASN A 86 -17.49 0.20 -3.69
CA ASN A 86 -17.94 -1.12 -4.11
C ASN A 86 -17.66 -2.17 -3.03
N LEU A 87 -16.49 -2.15 -2.43
CA LEU A 87 -16.13 -3.09 -1.36
C LEU A 87 -16.99 -2.87 -0.11
N ASP A 88 -17.24 -1.62 0.29
CA ASP A 88 -18.14 -1.24 1.38
C ASP A 88 -19.54 -1.82 1.20
N ALA A 89 -20.08 -1.71 -0.02
CA ALA A 89 -21.40 -2.28 -0.35
C ALA A 89 -21.40 -3.80 -0.24
N LEU A 90 -20.35 -4.46 -0.73
CA LEU A 90 -20.23 -5.92 -0.68
C LEU A 90 -20.07 -6.43 0.75
N ILE A 91 -19.21 -5.81 1.57
CA ILE A 91 -19.02 -6.14 3.00
C ILE A 91 -20.33 -5.96 3.78
N THR A 92 -21.02 -4.85 3.56
CA THR A 92 -22.32 -4.58 4.21
C THR A 92 -23.34 -5.65 3.90
N CYS A 93 -23.34 -6.19 2.67
CA CYS A 93 -24.24 -7.24 2.23
C CYS A 93 -23.73 -8.66 2.56
N ARG A 94 -22.55 -8.83 3.16
CA ARG A 94 -21.85 -10.11 3.37
C ARG A 94 -21.69 -10.90 2.06
N LYS A 95 -21.24 -10.20 1.02
CA LYS A 95 -20.98 -10.72 -0.33
C LYS A 95 -19.61 -10.29 -0.83
N GLU A 96 -18.76 -9.89 0.09
CA GLU A 96 -17.37 -9.53 -0.18
C GLU A 96 -16.63 -10.71 -0.81
N PRO A 97 -15.58 -10.46 -1.63
CA PRO A 97 -14.74 -11.49 -2.20
C PRO A 97 -14.06 -12.35 -1.12
N ASP A 98 -13.71 -13.59 -1.46
CA ASP A 98 -12.97 -14.49 -0.55
C ASP A 98 -11.60 -13.92 -0.18
N LEU A 99 -10.88 -13.35 -1.17
CA LEU A 99 -9.64 -12.62 -1.00
C LEU A 99 -9.80 -11.21 -1.55
N MET A 100 -9.36 -10.23 -0.80
CA MET A 100 -9.46 -8.84 -1.21
C MET A 100 -8.18 -8.05 -0.91
N THR A 101 -7.86 -7.13 -1.80
CA THR A 101 -6.87 -6.10 -1.53
C THR A 101 -7.54 -4.99 -0.75
N ILE A 102 -6.92 -4.54 0.35
CA ILE A 102 -7.39 -3.39 1.14
C ILE A 102 -6.26 -2.39 1.36
N ASP A 103 -6.61 -1.12 1.51
CA ASP A 103 -5.69 -0.10 1.98
C ASP A 103 -5.52 -0.22 3.50
N SER A 104 -4.32 0.06 4.01
CA SER A 104 -4.06 0.01 5.45
C SER A 104 -4.94 0.94 6.27
N ALA A 105 -5.36 2.07 5.69
CA ALA A 105 -6.27 3.01 6.34
C ALA A 105 -7.69 2.42 6.54
N TRP A 106 -8.08 1.42 5.75
CA TRP A 106 -9.40 0.78 5.86
C TRP A 106 -9.41 -0.40 6.83
N LEU A 107 -8.22 -0.90 7.24
CA LEU A 107 -8.12 -2.09 8.07
C LEU A 107 -8.87 -1.95 9.40
N THR A 108 -8.67 -0.83 10.11
CA THR A 108 -9.36 -0.56 11.38
C THR A 108 -10.84 -0.21 11.18
N GLU A 109 -11.22 0.35 10.05
CA GLU A 109 -12.62 0.60 9.71
C GLU A 109 -13.40 -0.70 9.52
N TYR A 110 -12.83 -1.66 8.77
CA TYR A 110 -13.46 -2.96 8.51
C TYR A 110 -13.32 -3.96 9.66
N SER A 111 -12.30 -3.79 10.49
CA SER A 111 -11.99 -4.70 11.58
C SER A 111 -11.55 -3.95 12.85
N PRO A 112 -12.41 -3.12 13.44
CA PRO A 112 -12.03 -2.29 14.59
C PRO A 112 -11.65 -3.12 15.83
N ASP A 113 -12.21 -4.33 15.96
CA ASP A 113 -11.97 -5.26 17.06
C ASP A 113 -11.05 -6.44 16.68
N GLY A 114 -10.49 -6.43 15.48
CA GLY A 114 -9.70 -7.55 14.94
C GLY A 114 -10.53 -8.76 14.49
N ALA A 115 -11.87 -8.66 14.45
CA ALA A 115 -12.76 -9.75 14.06
C ALA A 115 -13.49 -9.50 12.72
N GLY A 116 -13.05 -8.50 11.94
CA GLY A 116 -13.62 -8.18 10.64
C GLY A 116 -13.24 -9.16 9.54
N PHE A 117 -12.02 -9.69 9.59
CA PHE A 117 -11.45 -10.66 8.65
C PHE A 117 -11.05 -11.95 9.36
N CYS A 118 -10.59 -12.95 8.61
CA CYS A 118 -9.94 -14.13 9.19
C CYS A 118 -8.68 -13.71 9.96
N ASP A 119 -8.36 -14.45 11.02
CA ASP A 119 -7.06 -14.35 11.65
C ASP A 119 -6.07 -15.25 10.89
N LEU A 120 -5.15 -14.65 10.15
CA LEU A 120 -4.19 -15.39 9.32
C LEU A 120 -3.22 -16.24 10.13
N ASN A 121 -3.08 -16.01 11.45
CA ASN A 121 -2.32 -16.88 12.34
C ASN A 121 -2.93 -18.28 12.41
N GLU A 122 -4.25 -18.42 12.21
CA GLU A 122 -4.94 -19.72 12.18
C GLU A 122 -4.60 -20.55 10.92
N PHE A 123 -3.97 -19.94 9.92
CA PHE A 123 -3.50 -20.55 8.67
C PHE A 123 -1.98 -20.64 8.57
N SER A 124 -1.25 -20.55 9.69
CA SER A 124 0.22 -20.64 9.72
C SER A 124 0.76 -22.01 9.29
N ASP A 125 -0.11 -23.03 9.20
CA ASP A 125 0.20 -24.32 8.59
C ASP A 125 0.12 -24.31 7.05
N ILE A 126 -0.35 -23.22 6.46
CA ILE A 126 -0.53 -23.00 5.01
C ILE A 126 0.29 -21.84 4.53
N ILE A 127 0.15 -20.66 5.19
CA ILE A 127 0.86 -19.43 4.84
C ILE A 127 2.20 -19.45 5.58
N ASP A 128 3.30 -19.37 4.84
CA ASP A 128 4.63 -19.28 5.46
C ASP A 128 4.89 -17.85 5.97
N LEU A 129 4.34 -17.59 7.17
CA LEU A 129 4.50 -16.30 7.87
C LEU A 129 5.95 -16.06 8.33
N ALA A 130 6.82 -17.08 8.38
CA ALA A 130 8.22 -16.90 8.72
C ALA A 130 9.01 -16.11 7.67
N ASN A 131 8.44 -15.91 6.49
CA ASN A 131 8.98 -15.04 5.45
C ASN A 131 8.87 -13.54 5.78
N PHE A 132 8.16 -13.17 6.83
CA PHE A 132 7.89 -11.78 7.23
C PHE A 132 8.43 -11.50 8.63
N SER A 133 8.94 -10.29 8.86
CA SER A 133 9.32 -9.83 10.19
C SER A 133 8.09 -9.49 11.05
N GLU A 134 8.27 -9.44 12.37
CA GLU A 134 7.20 -9.03 13.31
C GLU A 134 6.68 -7.62 13.02
N GLN A 135 7.56 -6.70 12.62
CA GLN A 135 7.19 -5.32 12.26
C GLN A 135 6.31 -5.28 11.00
N GLU A 136 6.63 -6.11 10.01
CA GLU A 136 5.82 -6.21 8.78
C GLU A 136 4.45 -6.81 9.08
N LEU A 137 4.39 -7.89 9.85
CA LEU A 137 3.12 -8.50 10.27
C LEU A 137 2.29 -7.56 11.15
N ALA A 138 2.93 -6.72 11.96
CA ALA A 138 2.22 -5.70 12.76
C ALA A 138 1.39 -4.73 11.88
N CYS A 139 1.80 -4.49 10.63
CA CYS A 139 1.07 -3.64 9.69
C CYS A 139 -0.35 -4.17 9.35
N GLY A 140 -0.57 -5.47 9.48
CA GLY A 140 -1.87 -6.12 9.21
C GLY A 140 -2.55 -6.65 10.48
N THR A 141 -1.99 -6.34 11.66
CA THR A 141 -2.46 -6.86 12.94
C THR A 141 -3.36 -5.85 13.64
N VAL A 142 -4.54 -6.29 14.06
CA VAL A 142 -5.49 -5.50 14.87
C VAL A 142 -5.82 -6.32 16.12
N ASN A 143 -5.63 -5.74 17.31
CA ASN A 143 -5.91 -6.39 18.60
C ASN A 143 -5.29 -7.81 18.74
N GLY A 144 -4.04 -7.97 18.25
CA GLY A 144 -3.29 -9.23 18.32
C GLY A 144 -3.71 -10.30 17.31
N ARG A 145 -4.63 -10.00 16.38
CA ARG A 145 -5.05 -10.87 15.28
C ARG A 145 -4.48 -10.37 13.96
N LEU A 146 -3.82 -11.23 13.21
CA LEU A 146 -3.30 -10.90 11.87
C LEU A 146 -4.45 -10.94 10.86
N ASN A 147 -5.10 -9.80 10.64
CA ASN A 147 -6.27 -9.69 9.78
C ASN A 147 -5.93 -9.56 8.28
N ALA A 148 -4.72 -9.14 7.98
CA ALA A 148 -4.29 -8.99 6.60
C ALA A 148 -2.77 -9.12 6.48
N LEU A 149 -2.27 -9.50 5.30
CA LEU A 149 -0.85 -9.64 5.03
C LEU A 149 -0.36 -8.50 4.13
N PRO A 150 0.68 -7.74 4.55
CA PRO A 150 1.20 -6.65 3.75
C PRO A 150 1.95 -7.17 2.52
N VAL A 151 1.75 -6.49 1.39
CA VAL A 151 2.38 -6.86 0.10
C VAL A 151 3.78 -6.25 -0.01
N SER A 152 3.90 -4.97 0.29
CA SER A 152 5.16 -4.22 0.35
C SER A 152 4.99 -3.01 1.26
N LEU A 153 6.09 -2.38 1.64
CA LEU A 153 6.08 -1.14 2.40
C LEU A 153 6.28 0.06 1.49
N ASN A 154 5.72 1.17 1.91
CA ASN A 154 5.86 2.47 1.30
C ASN A 154 6.23 3.52 2.35
N ALA A 155 7.01 4.50 1.97
CA ALA A 155 7.36 5.65 2.79
C ALA A 155 7.58 6.86 1.89
N MET A 156 7.67 8.05 2.45
CA MET A 156 8.13 9.20 1.70
C MET A 156 9.57 8.97 1.26
N SER A 157 9.91 9.43 0.08
CA SER A 157 11.28 9.42 -0.45
C SER A 157 11.56 10.74 -1.14
N PHE A 158 12.84 11.06 -1.25
CA PHE A 158 13.32 12.31 -1.84
C PHE A 158 14.11 11.96 -3.09
N TYR A 159 13.65 12.43 -4.24
CA TYR A 159 14.30 12.21 -5.51
C TYR A 159 14.90 13.52 -5.99
N TYR A 160 16.17 13.49 -6.38
CA TYR A 160 16.87 14.69 -6.88
C TYR A 160 17.43 14.45 -8.27
N ASN A 161 17.39 15.48 -9.08
CA ASN A 161 18.14 15.54 -10.33
C ASN A 161 19.60 15.86 -10.02
N LYS A 162 20.40 14.80 -9.87
CA LYS A 162 21.82 14.93 -9.52
C LYS A 162 22.56 15.83 -10.49
N LYS A 163 22.31 15.67 -11.80
CA LYS A 163 22.96 16.49 -12.81
C LYS A 163 22.64 17.97 -12.65
N LEU A 164 21.39 18.32 -12.32
CA LEU A 164 21.02 19.72 -12.07
C LEU A 164 21.74 20.28 -10.84
N LEU A 165 21.85 19.51 -9.77
CA LEU A 165 22.61 19.92 -8.58
C LEU A 165 24.09 20.10 -8.89
N ASP A 166 24.71 19.15 -9.59
CA ASP A 166 26.13 19.20 -9.98
C ASP A 166 26.41 20.43 -10.89
N ASP A 167 25.52 20.73 -11.83
CA ASP A 167 25.64 21.89 -12.74
C ASP A 167 25.65 23.24 -11.97
N HIS A 168 25.11 23.27 -10.75
CA HIS A 168 25.10 24.43 -9.85
C HIS A 168 26.11 24.29 -8.68
N GLY A 169 26.97 23.26 -8.68
CA GLY A 169 27.99 23.03 -7.66
C GLY A 169 27.43 22.60 -6.31
N LEU A 170 26.24 21.97 -6.30
CA LEU A 170 25.53 21.54 -5.12
C LEU A 170 25.62 20.01 -4.95
N THR A 171 25.54 19.56 -3.70
CA THR A 171 25.37 18.15 -3.34
C THR A 171 23.90 17.84 -3.05
N VAL A 172 23.52 16.57 -3.07
CA VAL A 172 22.18 16.12 -2.65
C VAL A 172 21.97 16.50 -1.18
N PRO A 173 20.89 17.23 -0.83
CA PRO A 173 20.59 17.59 0.56
C PRO A 173 20.36 16.37 1.45
N GLU A 174 20.94 16.39 2.66
CA GLU A 174 20.80 15.33 3.67
C GLU A 174 20.13 15.84 4.96
N THR A 175 20.17 17.16 5.21
CA THR A 175 19.62 17.81 6.39
C THR A 175 18.64 18.91 6.02
N TRP A 176 17.87 19.38 7.02
CA TRP A 176 16.99 20.54 6.81
C TRP A 176 17.79 21.80 6.40
N ASP A 177 18.98 21.99 6.97
CA ASP A 177 19.81 23.16 6.64
C ASP A 177 20.37 23.08 5.22
N ASP A 178 20.72 21.88 4.73
CA ASP A 178 21.15 21.69 3.34
C ASP A 178 20.07 22.12 2.33
N LEU A 179 18.78 21.90 2.63
CA LEU A 179 17.69 22.39 1.78
C LEU A 179 17.72 23.91 1.64
N PHE A 180 17.94 24.64 2.76
CA PHE A 180 18.04 26.10 2.72
C PHE A 180 19.33 26.58 2.03
N ASP A 181 20.42 25.84 2.19
CA ASP A 181 21.69 26.18 1.52
C ASP A 181 21.58 25.97 0.00
N CYS A 182 20.94 24.87 -0.45
CA CYS A 182 20.64 24.68 -1.86
C CYS A 182 19.72 25.79 -2.42
N ALA A 183 18.69 26.21 -1.66
CA ALA A 183 17.79 27.26 -2.07
C ALA A 183 18.47 28.60 -2.31
N LYS A 184 19.51 28.95 -1.52
CA LYS A 184 20.28 30.18 -1.71
C LYS A 184 20.95 30.25 -3.08
N GLU A 185 21.36 29.12 -3.63
CA GLU A 185 21.99 29.05 -4.96
C GLU A 185 20.92 28.92 -6.05
N LEU A 186 20.02 27.96 -5.97
CA LEU A 186 19.05 27.62 -7.00
C LEU A 186 18.04 28.74 -7.25
N SER A 187 17.66 29.51 -6.21
CA SER A 187 16.73 30.63 -6.37
C SER A 187 17.22 31.73 -7.30
N LYS A 188 18.55 31.84 -7.55
CA LYS A 188 19.13 32.77 -8.52
C LYS A 188 18.72 32.45 -9.97
N TYR A 189 18.32 31.22 -10.20
CA TYR A 189 17.93 30.66 -11.49
C TYR A 189 16.43 30.38 -11.58
N ASP A 190 15.67 30.81 -10.57
CA ASP A 190 14.23 30.54 -10.40
C ASP A 190 13.89 29.02 -10.32
N ILE A 191 14.79 28.27 -9.68
CA ILE A 191 14.65 26.84 -9.45
C ILE A 191 14.39 26.61 -7.96
N TYR A 192 13.38 25.79 -7.63
CA TYR A 192 13.10 25.35 -6.27
C TYR A 192 13.96 24.13 -5.93
N VAL A 193 14.16 23.88 -4.64
CA VAL A 193 14.94 22.73 -4.18
C VAL A 193 14.10 21.48 -4.21
N LEU A 194 12.84 21.59 -3.79
CA LEU A 194 11.95 20.45 -3.59
C LEU A 194 10.52 20.84 -3.98
N GLU A 195 9.82 19.91 -4.58
CA GLU A 195 8.41 20.04 -4.88
C GLU A 195 7.63 18.83 -4.39
N SER A 196 6.37 19.01 -4.07
CA SER A 196 5.45 17.93 -3.69
C SER A 196 4.01 18.42 -3.60
N SER A 197 3.08 17.49 -3.36
CA SER A 197 1.69 17.81 -3.08
C SER A 197 1.47 18.19 -1.62
N ASP A 198 0.38 18.90 -1.32
CA ASP A 198 -0.06 19.25 0.03
C ASP A 198 -0.13 18.03 0.97
N ARG A 199 -0.64 16.90 0.47
CA ARG A 199 -0.68 15.65 1.23
C ARG A 199 0.69 15.21 1.72
N HIS A 200 1.71 15.42 0.93
CA HIS A 200 3.08 15.09 1.28
C HIS A 200 3.71 16.17 2.16
N TYR A 201 3.44 17.45 1.87
CA TYR A 201 3.92 18.54 2.71
C TYR A 201 3.42 18.44 4.15
N LEU A 202 2.17 18.01 4.38
CA LEU A 202 1.70 17.78 5.76
C LEU A 202 2.55 16.74 6.49
N LYS A 203 2.99 15.66 5.80
CA LYS A 203 3.89 14.65 6.38
C LYS A 203 5.28 15.22 6.65
N LEU A 204 5.82 16.01 5.72
CA LEU A 204 7.11 16.69 5.90
C LEU A 204 7.09 17.63 7.13
N LEU A 205 6.03 18.44 7.26
CA LEU A 205 5.85 19.35 8.37
C LEU A 205 5.69 18.62 9.69
N THR A 206 4.96 17.50 9.69
CA THR A 206 4.80 16.63 10.86
C THR A 206 6.15 16.04 11.27
N ALA A 207 6.92 15.52 10.32
CA ALA A 207 8.25 14.96 10.60
C ALA A 207 9.19 16.00 11.20
N HIS A 208 9.25 17.21 10.62
CA HIS A 208 10.03 18.31 11.16
C HIS A 208 9.61 18.68 12.59
N GLU A 209 8.30 18.80 12.84
CA GLU A 209 7.79 19.18 14.17
C GLU A 209 8.03 18.07 15.22
N GLU A 210 7.92 16.80 14.85
CA GLU A 210 8.27 15.69 15.75
C GLU A 210 9.76 15.69 16.11
N GLN A 211 10.62 15.98 15.15
CA GLN A 211 12.06 16.13 15.38
C GLN A 211 12.36 17.31 16.32
N LEU A 212 11.71 18.45 16.09
CA LEU A 212 11.89 19.69 16.85
C LEU A 212 11.38 19.57 18.30
N SER A 213 10.13 19.11 18.45
CA SER A 213 9.47 19.05 19.76
C SER A 213 9.83 17.80 20.56
N GLY A 214 10.24 16.72 19.89
CA GLY A 214 10.41 15.39 20.47
C GLY A 214 9.10 14.70 20.85
N LYS A 215 7.93 15.28 20.49
CA LYS A 215 6.60 14.70 20.72
C LYS A 215 6.21 13.83 19.53
N LYS A 216 5.40 12.79 19.78
CA LYS A 216 4.65 12.09 18.74
C LYS A 216 3.46 12.95 18.31
N SER A 217 3.18 13.02 17.01
CA SER A 217 2.09 13.85 16.49
C SER A 217 0.72 13.44 17.03
N PHE A 218 0.42 12.15 17.03
CA PHE A 218 -0.85 11.61 17.52
C PHE A 218 -0.64 10.80 18.80
N GLY A 219 -1.64 10.83 19.70
CA GLY A 219 -1.63 10.08 20.95
C GLY A 219 -2.15 10.90 22.13
N SER A 220 -2.04 10.35 23.34
CA SER A 220 -2.50 11.02 24.57
C SER A 220 -1.79 12.35 24.87
N GLN A 221 -0.59 12.54 24.34
CA GLN A 221 0.20 13.77 24.39
C GLN A 221 0.57 14.25 22.97
N GLY A 222 -0.36 14.09 22.03
CA GLY A 222 -0.20 14.52 20.66
C GLY A 222 0.02 16.02 20.50
N PHE A 223 0.11 16.47 19.28
CA PHE A 223 0.33 17.88 18.98
C PHE A 223 -0.83 18.75 19.50
N ASP A 224 -0.49 19.92 19.94
CA ASP A 224 -1.42 20.99 20.31
C ASP A 224 -1.31 22.18 19.32
N ALA A 225 -2.07 23.24 19.57
CA ALA A 225 -2.04 24.42 18.70
C ALA A 225 -0.65 25.05 18.58
N SER A 226 0.22 24.94 19.60
CA SER A 226 1.58 25.48 19.53
C SER A 226 2.46 24.71 18.56
N ASN A 227 2.29 23.39 18.46
CA ASN A 227 2.98 22.57 17.45
C ASN A 227 2.49 22.94 16.04
N VAL A 228 1.19 23.19 15.86
CA VAL A 228 0.64 23.62 14.56
C VAL A 228 1.14 25.02 14.18
N VAL A 229 1.27 25.96 15.13
CA VAL A 229 1.94 27.25 14.90
C VAL A 229 3.37 27.02 14.35
N SER A 230 4.12 26.13 15.00
CA SER A 230 5.49 25.78 14.57
C SER A 230 5.50 25.21 13.14
N MET A 231 4.59 24.27 12.82
CA MET A 231 4.45 23.70 11.48
C MET A 231 4.14 24.77 10.42
N MET A 232 3.18 25.66 10.69
CA MET A 232 2.81 26.74 9.76
C MET A 232 3.94 27.74 9.58
N TYR A 233 4.66 28.06 10.66
CA TYR A 233 5.84 28.92 10.59
C TYR A 233 6.96 28.31 9.74
N PHE A 234 7.22 27.00 9.92
CA PHE A 234 8.22 26.29 9.14
C PHE A 234 7.82 26.20 7.66
N TYR A 235 6.54 25.93 7.37
CA TYR A 235 6.04 25.91 5.99
C TYR A 235 6.23 27.28 5.30
N LYS A 236 5.87 28.36 6.00
CA LYS A 236 6.13 29.70 5.51
C LYS A 236 7.62 29.95 5.25
N LYS A 237 8.50 29.49 6.15
CA LYS A 237 9.96 29.61 5.98
C LYS A 237 10.46 28.89 4.74
N LEU A 238 9.95 27.68 4.46
CA LEU A 238 10.29 26.94 3.23
C LEU A 238 9.90 27.72 1.96
N ILE A 239 8.69 28.30 1.95
CA ILE A 239 8.20 29.11 0.82
C ILE A 239 9.03 30.39 0.66
N ASP A 240 9.17 31.19 1.72
CA ASP A 240 9.89 32.48 1.69
C ASP A 240 11.36 32.31 1.28
N SER A 241 11.96 31.16 1.64
CA SER A 241 13.34 30.84 1.29
C SER A 241 13.50 30.16 -0.07
N LYS A 242 12.42 30.00 -0.85
CA LYS A 242 12.44 29.32 -2.16
C LYS A 242 12.89 27.87 -2.10
N VAL A 243 12.73 27.19 -0.94
CA VAL A 243 12.94 25.75 -0.87
C VAL A 243 11.85 25.03 -1.63
N ILE A 244 10.58 25.46 -1.45
CA ILE A 244 9.40 24.92 -2.12
C ILE A 244 8.60 26.03 -2.81
N PRO A 245 7.86 25.73 -3.90
CA PRO A 245 6.91 26.66 -4.50
C PRO A 245 5.66 26.83 -3.62
N MET A 246 4.92 27.91 -3.85
CA MET A 246 3.58 28.12 -3.33
C MET A 246 2.50 27.87 -4.40
N SER A 247 2.86 27.27 -5.52
CA SER A 247 1.95 26.87 -6.59
C SER A 247 1.37 25.49 -6.34
N GLU A 248 0.28 25.16 -7.03
CA GLU A 248 -0.19 23.78 -7.09
C GLU A 248 0.92 22.89 -7.66
N PHE A 249 0.96 21.65 -7.14
CA PHE A 249 1.94 20.65 -7.57
C PHE A 249 1.73 20.27 -9.04
N GLU A 250 2.78 20.43 -9.83
CA GLU A 250 2.83 20.05 -11.23
C GLU A 250 3.95 19.03 -11.47
N LYS A 251 3.59 17.77 -11.68
CA LYS A 251 4.55 16.68 -11.94
C LYS A 251 5.60 17.02 -13.03
N SER A 252 5.24 17.88 -13.99
CA SER A 252 6.14 18.35 -15.04
C SER A 252 7.27 19.22 -14.52
N ASP A 253 7.12 19.90 -13.39
CA ASP A 253 8.07 20.91 -12.93
C ASP A 253 9.42 20.29 -12.55
N PHE A 254 9.43 19.11 -11.94
CA PHE A 254 10.66 18.35 -11.71
C PHE A 254 11.30 17.91 -13.04
N LEU A 255 10.49 17.41 -13.98
CA LEU A 255 10.98 16.97 -15.30
C LEU A 255 11.47 18.13 -16.15
N ASP A 256 10.92 19.32 -15.97
CA ASP A 256 11.27 20.56 -16.70
C ASP A 256 12.32 21.38 -15.97
N LYS A 257 12.90 20.85 -14.88
CA LYS A 257 13.97 21.46 -14.09
C LYS A 257 13.58 22.78 -13.40
N LYS A 258 12.29 22.97 -13.11
CA LYS A 258 11.82 24.07 -12.26
C LYS A 258 12.01 23.75 -10.77
N SER A 259 12.10 22.46 -10.42
CA SER A 259 12.56 21.98 -9.13
C SER A 259 13.75 21.02 -9.29
N ALA A 260 14.67 21.05 -8.33
CA ALA A 260 15.84 20.17 -8.31
C ALA A 260 15.50 18.79 -7.72
N GLY A 261 14.41 18.69 -6.98
CA GLY A 261 13.96 17.46 -6.35
C GLY A 261 12.45 17.39 -6.19
N GLU A 262 11.99 16.21 -5.89
CA GLU A 262 10.58 15.91 -5.61
C GLU A 262 10.48 14.93 -4.42
N MET A 263 9.53 15.20 -3.52
CA MET A 263 9.20 14.29 -2.42
C MET A 263 7.92 13.56 -2.76
N MET A 264 7.99 12.22 -2.81
CA MET A 264 6.86 11.37 -3.14
C MET A 264 7.00 9.99 -2.50
N TRP A 265 6.03 9.13 -2.73
CA TRP A 265 6.11 7.75 -2.29
C TRP A 265 7.22 6.97 -3.00
N VAL A 266 7.83 6.02 -2.28
CA VAL A 266 8.79 5.06 -2.85
C VAL A 266 8.19 4.34 -4.06
N SER A 267 6.90 4.00 -4.03
CA SER A 267 6.21 3.33 -5.14
C SER A 267 6.09 4.18 -6.42
N ASP A 268 6.32 5.48 -6.33
CA ASP A 268 6.14 6.40 -7.47
C ASP A 268 7.43 6.64 -8.25
N ALA A 269 8.58 6.17 -7.75
CA ALA A 269 9.91 6.35 -8.34
C ALA A 269 9.95 6.09 -9.85
N GLN A 270 9.33 4.99 -10.28
CA GLN A 270 9.33 4.57 -11.68
C GLN A 270 8.71 5.60 -12.65
N TYR A 271 7.79 6.44 -12.15
CA TYR A 271 7.12 7.44 -12.99
C TYR A 271 7.99 8.66 -13.33
N TYR A 272 9.15 8.79 -12.69
CA TYR A 272 10.03 9.95 -12.82
C TYR A 272 11.41 9.61 -13.38
N VAL A 273 11.90 8.39 -13.08
CA VAL A 273 13.27 8.00 -13.46
C VAL A 273 13.44 8.04 -14.98
N SER A 274 12.71 7.21 -15.72
CA SER A 274 12.85 7.15 -17.17
C SER A 274 12.55 8.49 -17.87
N PRO A 275 11.44 9.20 -17.54
CA PRO A 275 11.17 10.50 -18.16
C PRO A 275 12.24 11.58 -17.89
N LEU A 276 12.85 11.57 -16.70
CA LEU A 276 13.92 12.52 -16.40
C LEU A 276 15.21 12.16 -17.15
N GLU A 277 15.57 10.87 -17.20
CA GLU A 277 16.74 10.37 -17.93
C GLU A 277 16.64 10.67 -19.44
N GLU A 278 15.46 10.50 -20.04
CA GLU A 278 15.17 10.86 -21.44
C GLU A 278 15.41 12.36 -21.70
N LYS A 279 15.20 13.22 -20.70
CA LYS A 279 15.50 14.66 -20.75
C LYS A 279 16.95 14.99 -20.38
N GLY A 280 17.81 13.97 -20.20
CA GLY A 280 19.23 14.12 -19.90
C GLY A 280 19.53 14.48 -18.43
N GLY A 281 18.61 14.16 -17.50
CA GLY A 281 18.81 14.20 -16.07
C GLY A 281 19.36 12.87 -15.53
N GLU A 282 19.65 12.85 -14.23
CA GLU A 282 20.04 11.65 -13.47
C GLU A 282 19.30 11.69 -12.14
N VAL A 283 18.43 10.69 -11.89
CA VAL A 283 17.69 10.60 -10.64
C VAL A 283 18.52 9.89 -9.59
N VAL A 284 18.62 10.50 -8.41
CA VAL A 284 19.21 9.87 -7.21
C VAL A 284 18.24 9.98 -6.05
N VAL A 285 18.34 9.03 -5.13
CA VAL A 285 17.55 9.00 -3.89
C VAL A 285 18.32 9.77 -2.81
N GLY A 286 17.66 10.79 -2.22
CA GLY A 286 18.18 11.54 -1.09
C GLY A 286 17.85 10.86 0.25
N LYS A 287 18.46 11.31 1.32
CA LYS A 287 18.17 10.87 2.69
C LYS A 287 16.95 11.59 3.26
N TYR A 288 16.41 11.05 4.33
CA TYR A 288 15.42 11.75 5.15
C TYR A 288 16.06 12.95 5.83
N PRO A 289 15.57 14.19 5.61
CA PRO A 289 16.09 15.35 6.33
C PRO A 289 15.93 15.20 7.84
N GLN A 290 17.01 15.46 8.57
CA GLN A 290 17.05 15.32 10.03
C GLN A 290 17.72 16.52 10.69
N MET A 291 17.37 16.73 11.98
CA MET A 291 18.09 17.61 12.89
C MET A 291 19.13 16.79 13.67
N GLU A 292 20.36 17.31 13.81
CA GLU A 292 21.44 16.60 14.55
C GLU A 292 21.07 16.19 15.97
N SER A 293 20.20 16.97 16.64
CA SER A 293 19.80 16.74 18.03
C SER A 293 18.37 16.19 18.17
N SER A 294 17.77 15.69 17.10
CA SER A 294 16.40 15.19 17.16
C SER A 294 16.28 13.96 18.07
N LYS A 295 15.22 13.94 18.88
CA LYS A 295 14.89 12.80 19.74
C LYS A 295 13.98 11.80 19.06
N ARG A 296 13.41 12.17 17.94
CA ARG A 296 12.51 11.35 17.11
C ARG A 296 12.94 11.43 15.66
N PHE A 297 12.72 10.36 14.93
CA PHE A 297 12.94 10.33 13.47
C PHE A 297 11.85 11.10 12.73
N GLY A 298 10.60 10.95 13.17
CA GLY A 298 9.44 11.67 12.67
C GLY A 298 8.94 11.24 11.30
N TRP A 299 9.63 10.32 10.62
CA TRP A 299 9.20 9.78 9.35
C TRP A 299 8.45 8.47 9.53
N TYR A 300 7.55 8.18 8.59
CA TYR A 300 6.58 7.11 8.70
C TYR A 300 6.61 6.18 7.50
N LEU A 301 6.27 4.93 7.74
CA LEU A 301 5.99 3.94 6.71
C LEU A 301 4.53 3.50 6.76
N LYS A 302 4.03 2.95 5.65
CA LYS A 302 2.75 2.26 5.58
C LYS A 302 2.82 1.11 4.58
N PRO A 303 1.97 0.08 4.68
CA PRO A 303 1.82 -0.88 3.59
C PRO A 303 1.32 -0.19 2.31
N THR A 304 1.81 -0.64 1.17
CA THR A 304 1.26 -0.21 -0.13
C THR A 304 -0.16 -0.72 -0.32
N SER A 305 -0.39 -1.94 0.12
CA SER A 305 -1.68 -2.62 0.19
C SER A 305 -1.56 -3.85 1.09
N LEU A 306 -2.70 -4.34 1.53
CA LEU A 306 -2.85 -5.54 2.34
C LEU A 306 -3.74 -6.55 1.60
N TYR A 307 -3.49 -7.83 1.81
CA TYR A 307 -4.39 -8.91 1.40
C TYR A 307 -5.14 -9.46 2.61
N ALA A 308 -6.47 -9.42 2.59
CA ALA A 308 -7.33 -9.91 3.65
C ALA A 308 -8.25 -11.04 3.14
N ILE A 309 -8.46 -12.06 3.97
CA ILE A 309 -9.39 -13.16 3.69
C ILE A 309 -10.71 -12.86 4.40
N SER A 310 -11.83 -12.92 3.64
CA SER A 310 -13.16 -12.76 4.21
C SER A 310 -13.45 -13.83 5.27
N LYS A 311 -13.92 -13.40 6.43
CA LYS A 311 -14.42 -14.32 7.46
C LYS A 311 -15.68 -15.09 7.04
N HIS A 312 -16.37 -14.62 5.99
CA HIS A 312 -17.56 -15.27 5.44
C HIS A 312 -17.26 -16.17 4.24
N SER A 313 -15.99 -16.26 3.82
CA SER A 313 -15.59 -17.21 2.78
C SER A 313 -15.91 -18.65 3.17
N GLU A 314 -16.49 -19.40 2.27
CA GLU A 314 -16.72 -20.84 2.44
C GLU A 314 -15.47 -21.67 2.11
N ASN A 315 -14.44 -21.02 1.50
CA ASN A 315 -13.22 -21.65 1.01
C ASN A 315 -11.95 -21.08 1.69
N GLN A 316 -12.02 -20.71 2.98
CA GLN A 316 -10.95 -19.96 3.68
C GLN A 316 -9.57 -20.63 3.56
N ARG A 317 -9.47 -21.96 3.72
CA ARG A 317 -8.18 -22.66 3.64
C ARG A 317 -7.61 -22.67 2.22
N GLU A 318 -8.45 -22.77 1.20
CA GLU A 318 -8.00 -22.72 -0.18
C GLU A 318 -7.60 -21.28 -0.58
N THR A 319 -8.37 -20.30 -0.09
CA THR A 319 -8.01 -18.88 -0.22
C THR A 319 -6.67 -18.57 0.46
N ALA A 320 -6.38 -19.20 1.61
CA ALA A 320 -5.09 -19.07 2.29
C ALA A 320 -3.93 -19.66 1.46
N ARG A 321 -4.12 -20.81 0.76
CA ARG A 321 -3.12 -21.35 -0.17
C ARG A 321 -2.87 -20.41 -1.35
N PHE A 322 -3.94 -19.83 -1.88
CA PHE A 322 -3.79 -18.86 -2.96
C PHE A 322 -3.12 -17.57 -2.47
N LEU A 323 -3.41 -17.11 -1.27
CA LEU A 323 -2.71 -15.98 -0.66
C LEU A 323 -1.21 -16.28 -0.49
N ASP A 324 -0.85 -17.46 0.03
CA ASP A 324 0.55 -17.87 0.15
C ASP A 324 1.26 -17.87 -1.22
N TYR A 325 0.59 -18.40 -2.25
CA TYR A 325 1.11 -18.36 -3.62
C TYR A 325 1.36 -16.91 -4.09
N LEU A 326 0.43 -16.00 -3.82
CA LEU A 326 0.56 -14.59 -4.26
C LEU A 326 1.75 -13.88 -3.62
N VAL A 327 2.08 -14.18 -2.37
CA VAL A 327 3.11 -13.45 -1.63
C VAL A 327 4.45 -14.20 -1.53
N ASN A 328 4.44 -15.53 -1.51
CA ASN A 328 5.63 -16.34 -1.22
C ASN A 328 6.17 -17.11 -2.44
N SER A 329 5.39 -17.28 -3.51
CA SER A 329 5.89 -18.09 -4.63
C SER A 329 6.91 -17.33 -5.46
N SER A 330 7.99 -18.05 -5.85
CA SER A 330 9.00 -17.53 -6.77
C SER A 330 8.38 -17.09 -8.10
N ARG A 331 7.38 -17.84 -8.56
CA ARG A 331 6.75 -17.54 -9.85
C ARG A 331 5.93 -16.26 -9.80
N MET A 332 5.15 -16.03 -8.76
CA MET A 332 4.40 -14.79 -8.60
C MET A 332 5.34 -13.60 -8.39
N ALA A 333 6.44 -13.78 -7.65
CA ALA A 333 7.48 -12.77 -7.49
C ALA A 333 8.07 -12.34 -8.84
N GLU A 334 8.40 -13.31 -9.73
CA GLU A 334 8.89 -13.01 -11.09
C GLU A 334 7.87 -12.24 -11.94
N LEU A 335 6.59 -12.59 -11.86
CA LEU A 335 5.54 -11.94 -12.62
C LEU A 335 5.29 -10.51 -12.15
N GLN A 336 5.24 -10.32 -10.85
CA GLN A 336 4.98 -9.01 -10.22
C GLN A 336 6.22 -8.09 -10.29
N GLY A 337 7.43 -8.64 -10.16
CA GLY A 337 8.62 -7.83 -10.00
C GLY A 337 8.48 -6.88 -8.81
N ILE A 338 8.74 -5.59 -9.06
CA ILE A 338 8.59 -4.51 -8.08
C ILE A 338 7.43 -3.55 -8.38
N GLU A 339 6.46 -3.97 -9.22
CA GLU A 339 5.32 -3.12 -9.62
C GLU A 339 4.39 -2.70 -8.46
N LYS A 340 4.32 -3.51 -7.40
CA LYS A 340 3.63 -3.16 -6.14
C LYS A 340 4.60 -2.69 -5.04
N GLY A 341 5.81 -2.28 -5.39
CA GLY A 341 6.93 -2.09 -4.49
C GLY A 341 7.75 -3.37 -4.31
N VAL A 342 8.87 -3.27 -3.62
CA VAL A 342 9.71 -4.44 -3.30
C VAL A 342 8.92 -5.35 -2.35
N PRO A 343 8.74 -6.64 -2.68
CA PRO A 343 7.98 -7.55 -1.84
C PRO A 343 8.64 -7.74 -0.47
N LEU A 344 7.83 -7.97 0.56
CA LEU A 344 8.30 -8.20 1.93
C LEU A 344 8.71 -9.66 2.16
N SER A 345 8.06 -10.59 1.48
CA SER A 345 8.38 -12.01 1.61
C SER A 345 9.83 -12.29 1.29
N ARG A 346 10.56 -12.90 2.23
CA ARG A 346 11.97 -13.28 2.05
C ARG A 346 12.18 -14.18 0.83
N SER A 347 11.30 -15.15 0.61
CA SER A 347 11.39 -16.05 -0.54
C SER A 347 11.20 -15.32 -1.87
N ALA A 348 10.31 -14.32 -1.92
CA ALA A 348 10.12 -13.46 -3.08
C ALA A 348 11.36 -12.57 -3.31
N LEU A 349 11.90 -11.96 -2.25
CA LEU A 349 13.12 -11.15 -2.32
C LEU A 349 14.32 -11.95 -2.83
N GLU A 350 14.54 -13.15 -2.31
CA GLU A 350 15.62 -14.04 -2.75
C GLU A 350 15.48 -14.40 -4.24
N THR A 351 14.25 -14.65 -4.69
CA THR A 351 13.95 -14.90 -6.10
C THR A 351 14.33 -13.72 -6.99
N LEU A 352 13.85 -12.52 -6.65
CA LEU A 352 14.12 -11.31 -7.44
C LEU A 352 15.61 -10.94 -7.42
N SER A 353 16.26 -11.07 -6.26
CA SER A 353 17.70 -10.85 -6.12
C SER A 353 18.51 -11.82 -6.97
N GLY A 354 18.20 -13.13 -6.90
CA GLY A 354 18.88 -14.17 -7.68
C GLY A 354 18.74 -13.98 -9.19
N LYS A 355 17.68 -13.29 -9.63
CA LYS A 355 17.45 -12.96 -11.04
C LYS A 355 17.96 -11.57 -11.44
N GLY A 356 18.58 -10.82 -10.53
CA GLY A 356 19.07 -9.46 -10.79
C GLY A 356 17.95 -8.45 -11.08
N MET A 357 16.73 -8.67 -10.59
CA MET A 357 15.59 -7.80 -10.81
C MET A 357 15.50 -6.66 -9.78
N LEU A 358 16.27 -6.73 -8.68
CA LEU A 358 16.35 -5.69 -7.65
C LEU A 358 17.44 -4.67 -8.02
N THR A 359 17.11 -3.74 -8.90
CA THR A 359 18.05 -2.74 -9.43
C THR A 359 17.39 -1.39 -9.63
N GLY A 360 18.22 -0.35 -9.87
CA GLY A 360 17.76 0.98 -10.21
C GLY A 360 17.24 1.80 -9.02
N VAL A 361 16.76 3.00 -9.33
CA VAL A 361 16.27 3.98 -8.36
C VAL A 361 15.07 3.46 -7.53
N PRO A 362 14.09 2.74 -8.10
CA PRO A 362 12.99 2.19 -7.30
C PRO A 362 13.46 1.24 -6.21
N TYR A 363 14.46 0.41 -6.50
CA TYR A 363 15.06 -0.48 -5.50
C TYR A 363 15.88 0.31 -4.45
N GLN A 364 16.66 1.32 -4.87
CA GLN A 364 17.39 2.20 -3.95
C GLN A 364 16.43 2.92 -2.97
N ALA A 365 15.29 3.39 -3.47
CA ALA A 365 14.28 4.03 -2.65
C ALA A 365 13.65 3.04 -1.62
N SER A 366 13.41 1.79 -2.03
CA SER A 366 12.95 0.75 -1.10
C SER A 366 14.01 0.39 -0.05
N ARG A 367 15.28 0.39 -0.43
CA ARG A 367 16.39 0.20 0.53
C ARG A 367 16.40 1.27 1.63
N MET A 368 15.98 2.51 1.33
CA MET A 368 15.84 3.54 2.37
C MET A 368 14.87 3.15 3.48
N ILE A 369 13.77 2.45 3.14
CA ILE A 369 12.84 1.94 4.15
C ILE A 369 13.53 0.89 5.01
N GLU A 370 14.23 -0.07 4.40
CA GLU A 370 14.94 -1.13 5.09
C GLU A 370 16.06 -0.57 5.99
N ASP A 371 16.89 0.34 5.46
CA ASP A 371 18.01 0.95 6.17
C ASP A 371 17.56 1.83 7.37
N ASN A 372 16.30 2.28 7.38
CA ASN A 372 15.73 3.10 8.45
C ASN A 372 14.58 2.38 9.20
N SER A 373 14.40 1.08 9.01
CA SER A 373 13.26 0.32 9.53
C SER A 373 13.09 0.40 11.04
N GLU A 374 14.20 0.43 11.81
CA GLU A 374 14.16 0.58 13.26
C GLU A 374 13.66 1.95 13.74
N GLN A 375 13.71 2.98 12.89
CA GLN A 375 13.36 4.36 13.22
C GLN A 375 12.01 4.78 12.62
N LEU A 376 11.61 4.16 11.50
CA LEU A 376 10.32 4.42 10.86
C LEU A 376 9.19 3.83 11.70
N GLU A 377 8.19 4.63 12.01
CA GLU A 377 6.98 4.20 12.69
C GLU A 377 5.84 3.97 11.68
N LEU A 378 4.82 3.21 12.08
CA LEU A 378 3.59 3.11 11.28
C LEU A 378 2.91 4.47 11.20
N MET A 379 2.51 4.83 10.00
CA MET A 379 1.88 6.12 9.73
C MET A 379 0.49 6.17 10.34
N PRO A 380 0.19 7.19 11.15
CA PRO A 380 -1.18 7.45 11.60
C PRO A 380 -2.10 7.70 10.39
N SER A 381 -3.23 7.00 10.32
CA SER A 381 -4.21 7.14 9.23
C SER A 381 -4.71 8.57 9.06
N GLN A 382 -4.76 9.34 10.13
CA GLN A 382 -5.15 10.74 10.16
C GLN A 382 -4.27 11.64 9.25
N LEU A 383 -3.01 11.26 8.97
CA LEU A 383 -2.15 11.98 8.02
C LEU A 383 -2.54 11.77 6.54
N GLU A 384 -3.43 10.83 6.27
CA GLU A 384 -3.97 10.55 4.94
C GLU A 384 -5.39 11.12 4.75
N GLU A 385 -6.04 11.62 5.80
CA GLU A 385 -7.37 12.22 5.74
C GLU A 385 -7.35 13.48 4.86
N LEU A 386 -7.98 13.41 3.69
CA LEU A 386 -7.98 14.51 2.73
C LEU A 386 -8.57 15.80 3.31
N ASP A 387 -9.66 15.67 4.10
CA ASP A 387 -10.30 16.83 4.72
C ASP A 387 -9.39 17.50 5.76
N ARG A 388 -8.58 16.73 6.50
CA ARG A 388 -7.57 17.26 7.42
C ARG A 388 -6.47 18.00 6.65
N VAL A 389 -5.96 17.39 5.60
CA VAL A 389 -4.94 18.00 4.72
C VAL A 389 -5.44 19.32 4.16
N ASN A 390 -6.59 19.30 3.48
CA ASN A 390 -7.18 20.50 2.87
C ASN A 390 -7.43 21.60 3.91
N CYS A 391 -7.93 21.23 5.08
CA CYS A 391 -8.20 22.18 6.15
C CYS A 391 -6.92 22.83 6.72
N PHE A 392 -5.80 22.07 6.82
CA PHE A 392 -4.53 22.63 7.28
C PHE A 392 -4.05 23.72 6.33
N PHE A 393 -4.04 23.45 5.02
CA PHE A 393 -3.56 24.41 4.03
C PHE A 393 -4.53 25.57 3.82
N GLU A 394 -5.85 25.36 3.93
CA GLU A 394 -6.84 26.44 3.95
C GLU A 394 -6.58 27.45 5.10
N TYR A 395 -6.34 26.98 6.32
CA TYR A 395 -6.00 27.85 7.46
C TYR A 395 -4.61 28.48 7.32
N PHE A 396 -3.64 27.75 6.74
CA PHE A 396 -2.34 28.31 6.42
C PHE A 396 -2.47 29.47 5.43
N ASP A 397 -3.26 29.34 4.37
CA ASP A 397 -3.51 30.39 3.38
C ASP A 397 -4.15 31.63 4.02
N LEU A 398 -5.13 31.44 4.90
CA LEU A 398 -5.74 32.57 5.64
C LEU A 398 -4.70 33.31 6.48
N TYR A 399 -3.76 32.60 7.11
CA TYR A 399 -2.63 33.22 7.79
C TYR A 399 -1.65 33.89 6.81
N TYR A 400 -1.23 33.20 5.77
CA TYR A 400 -0.22 33.66 4.83
C TYR A 400 -0.63 34.96 4.11
N TYR A 401 -1.92 35.09 3.78
CA TYR A 401 -2.50 36.30 3.19
C TYR A 401 -2.99 37.32 4.22
N GLY A 402 -2.64 37.15 5.49
CA GLY A 402 -2.93 38.14 6.55
C GLY A 402 -4.41 38.27 6.94
N ARG A 403 -5.21 37.24 6.70
CA ARG A 403 -6.63 37.18 7.10
C ARG A 403 -6.83 36.73 8.55
N LEU A 404 -5.93 35.90 9.06
CA LEU A 404 -5.86 35.42 10.44
C LEU A 404 -4.45 35.62 10.97
N SER A 405 -4.30 35.71 12.31
CA SER A 405 -3.00 35.48 12.94
C SER A 405 -2.63 33.99 12.86
N ILE A 406 -1.36 33.66 13.02
CA ILE A 406 -0.90 32.28 12.99
C ILE A 406 -1.52 31.45 14.15
N GLU A 407 -1.71 32.09 15.30
CA GLU A 407 -2.33 31.47 16.48
C GLU A 407 -3.82 31.17 16.24
N GLU A 408 -4.55 32.11 15.60
CA GLU A 408 -5.96 31.90 15.23
C GLU A 408 -6.11 30.79 14.21
N ALA A 409 -5.25 30.72 13.20
CA ALA A 409 -5.26 29.67 12.20
C ALA A 409 -4.96 28.30 12.81
N ALA A 410 -3.89 28.21 13.60
CA ALA A 410 -3.49 26.96 14.26
C ALA A 410 -4.54 26.48 15.28
N TYR A 411 -5.10 27.37 16.08
CA TYR A 411 -6.16 27.03 17.02
C TYR A 411 -7.42 26.51 16.31
N SER A 412 -7.84 27.17 15.25
CA SER A 412 -9.03 26.80 14.46
C SER A 412 -8.85 25.43 13.83
N PHE A 413 -7.67 25.15 13.26
CA PHE A 413 -7.33 23.83 12.71
C PHE A 413 -7.34 22.75 13.80
N THR A 414 -6.59 22.95 14.91
CA THR A 414 -6.47 21.96 15.99
C THR A 414 -7.80 21.65 16.64
N ARG A 415 -8.70 22.65 16.75
CA ARG A 415 -10.06 22.44 17.25
C ARG A 415 -10.90 21.55 16.34
N LYS A 416 -10.74 21.67 15.01
CA LYS A 416 -11.49 20.90 14.03
C LYS A 416 -10.91 19.50 13.85
N TYR A 417 -9.58 19.41 13.87
CA TYR A 417 -8.80 18.17 13.66
C TYR A 417 -7.78 17.99 14.79
N PRO A 418 -8.20 17.55 15.97
CA PRO A 418 -7.30 17.33 17.09
C PRO A 418 -6.29 16.19 16.78
N PHE A 419 -5.15 16.25 17.43
CA PHE A 419 -4.07 15.23 17.34
C PHE A 419 -4.17 14.22 18.50
N THR A 420 -5.36 13.93 18.95
CA THR A 420 -5.63 12.86 19.91
C THR A 420 -5.84 11.55 19.16
N GLU A 421 -5.51 10.43 19.80
CA GLU A 421 -5.96 9.13 19.31
C GLU A 421 -7.49 9.14 19.35
N THR A 422 -8.14 8.78 18.26
CA THR A 422 -9.56 8.47 18.28
C THR A 422 -9.76 7.27 19.22
N ALA A 423 -10.80 7.30 20.04
CA ALA A 423 -11.11 6.25 21.04
C ALA A 423 -11.38 4.86 20.42
N GLU A 424 -11.05 4.65 19.14
CA GLU A 424 -11.25 3.45 18.36
C GLU A 424 -9.99 2.56 18.29
N ALA A 425 -8.88 2.94 18.94
CA ALA A 425 -7.61 2.21 18.94
C ALA A 425 -7.18 1.72 20.35
N GLN A 426 -8.15 1.46 21.24
CA GLN A 426 -7.89 0.79 22.53
C GLN A 426 -8.49 -0.61 22.56
#